data_869aec7a7e4a32b8aba5c4af0a4a6d1e
#
_entry.id   869aec7a7e4a32b8aba5c4af0a4a6d1e
#
_cell.length_a   1.000
_cell.length_b   1.000
_cell.length_c   1.000
_cell.angle_alpha   90.00
_cell.angle_beta   90.00
_cell.angle_gamma   90.00
#
_symmetry.space_group_name_H-M   'P 1'
#
loop_
_entity.id
_entity.type
_entity.pdbx_description
1 polymer ?
#
loop_
_entity_poly.entity_id
_entity_poly.type
_entity_poly.pdbx_seq_one_letter_code
_entity_poly.pdbx_strand_id
1 'polypeptide(L)'
;MRQGQMLATGIGVACVLAIVLVAFDSVWPDWTGLKGRTLWDIAELVLVPLSLAGIAYLLSAAQRREDRAIARTREQYDTVQSYLSVITDLLRSGPLEDERLRSIARSRTLTVLGTLDANGKRTVMRFLQEAKLIAAPSPTIDLNGADLRGADLSGTGLDGAELSGCDLTDADLSRAYLGSARPRFTNLQGADLSRANLVHAEVGAALLDEKTTFDKALLISASLSEAYPYARSELARVGKANHERAEADWLAAIQGASWTGAAYNYSTKWPAGFDPQAAGAHDRSD
;
A
#
# COMPACT_ATOMS: atom_id res chain seq x y z
N MET A 1 -15.40 15.08 9.10
CA MET A 1 -15.98 16.09 10.02
C MET A 1 -16.79 17.20 9.36
N ARG A 2 -16.52 17.65 8.13
CA ARG A 2 -17.26 18.77 7.48
C ARG A 2 -18.71 18.45 7.03
N GLN A 3 -19.09 17.21 6.74
CA GLN A 3 -20.44 16.88 6.28
C GLN A 3 -21.49 16.84 7.39
N GLY A 4 -21.10 16.50 8.63
CA GLY A 4 -22.01 16.55 9.78
C GLY A 4 -22.39 17.98 10.18
N GLN A 5 -21.50 18.94 9.97
CA GLN A 5 -21.79 20.35 10.25
C GLN A 5 -22.74 20.99 9.23
N MET A 6 -22.68 20.59 7.95
CA MET A 6 -23.62 21.08 6.93
C MET A 6 -25.04 20.56 7.14
N LEU A 7 -25.20 19.32 7.63
CA LEU A 7 -26.51 18.79 7.98
C LEU A 7 -27.12 19.47 9.22
N ALA A 8 -26.29 19.71 10.25
CA ALA A 8 -26.73 20.44 11.45
C ALA A 8 -27.10 21.89 11.15
N THR A 9 -26.38 22.58 10.26
CA THR A 9 -26.72 23.94 9.82
C THR A 9 -27.98 23.95 8.94
N GLY A 10 -28.20 22.96 8.08
CA GLY A 10 -29.42 22.85 7.26
C GLY A 10 -30.69 22.64 8.11
N ILE A 11 -30.61 21.75 9.11
CA ILE A 11 -31.71 21.52 10.04
C ILE A 11 -31.95 22.78 10.92
N GLY A 12 -30.88 23.42 11.37
CA GLY A 12 -30.99 24.66 12.14
C GLY A 12 -31.66 25.80 11.37
N VAL A 13 -31.30 25.97 10.08
CA VAL A 13 -31.91 26.98 9.21
C VAL A 13 -33.38 26.66 8.93
N ALA A 14 -33.74 25.39 8.74
CA ALA A 14 -35.13 24.97 8.54
C ALA A 14 -35.98 25.20 9.80
N CYS A 15 -35.47 24.95 10.99
CA CYS A 15 -36.13 25.22 12.24
C CYS A 15 -36.29 26.73 12.50
N VAL A 16 -35.29 27.54 12.18
CA VAL A 16 -35.38 29.02 12.30
C VAL A 16 -36.39 29.59 11.30
N LEU A 17 -36.42 29.10 10.05
CA LEU A 17 -37.44 29.48 9.06
C LEU A 17 -38.85 29.09 9.51
N ALA A 18 -39.05 27.93 10.08
CA ALA A 18 -40.33 27.48 10.64
C ALA A 18 -40.78 28.38 11.80
N ILE A 19 -39.87 28.76 12.70
CA ILE A 19 -40.15 29.66 13.85
C ILE A 19 -40.47 31.07 13.36
N VAL A 20 -39.75 31.58 12.36
CA VAL A 20 -40.05 32.90 11.74
C VAL A 20 -41.38 32.92 11.04
N LEU A 21 -41.76 31.85 10.33
CA LEU A 21 -43.04 31.69 9.71
C LEU A 21 -44.21 31.68 10.73
N VAL A 22 -43.98 31.13 11.90
CA VAL A 22 -44.95 31.07 13.01
C VAL A 22 -45.15 32.39 13.75
N ALA A 23 -44.09 33.18 13.90
CA ALA A 23 -44.15 34.49 14.57
C ALA A 23 -44.92 35.55 13.75
N PHE A 24 -45.25 35.25 12.48
CA PHE A 24 -45.90 36.16 11.56
C PHE A 24 -47.41 35.92 11.41
N ASP A 25 -48.06 35.23 12.33
CA ASP A 25 -49.50 34.89 12.27
C ASP A 25 -50.46 36.09 12.12
N SER A 26 -49.98 37.30 12.42
CA SER A 26 -50.77 38.52 12.32
C SER A 26 -50.70 39.23 10.95
N VAL A 27 -49.84 38.76 10.03
CA VAL A 27 -49.53 39.50 8.77
C VAL A 27 -49.79 38.69 7.48
N TRP A 28 -50.39 37.47 7.59
CA TRP A 28 -50.63 36.65 6.40
C TRP A 28 -51.82 37.19 5.57
N PRO A 29 -51.62 37.59 4.31
CA PRO A 29 -52.69 38.01 3.44
C PRO A 29 -53.68 36.86 3.16
N ASP A 30 -54.96 37.14 3.01
CA ASP A 30 -56.03 36.13 2.79
C ASP A 30 -55.80 35.22 1.57
N TRP A 31 -55.01 35.66 0.59
CA TRP A 31 -54.71 34.88 -0.62
C TRP A 31 -53.72 33.74 -0.39
N THR A 32 -53.03 33.66 0.75
CA THR A 32 -52.07 32.59 1.02
C THR A 32 -52.71 31.24 1.36
N GLY A 33 -54.00 31.22 1.72
CA GLY A 33 -54.72 30.02 2.14
C GLY A 33 -54.29 29.43 3.50
N LEU A 34 -53.46 30.15 4.26
CA LEU A 34 -52.92 29.71 5.54
C LEU A 34 -53.68 30.23 6.74
N LYS A 35 -54.63 31.15 6.55
CA LYS A 35 -55.45 31.74 7.59
C LYS A 35 -56.34 30.69 8.24
N GLY A 36 -56.22 30.50 9.54
CA GLY A 36 -57.00 29.51 10.31
C GLY A 36 -56.40 28.09 10.39
N ARG A 37 -55.21 27.88 9.82
CA ARG A 37 -54.48 26.61 10.01
C ARG A 37 -53.66 26.62 11.28
N THR A 38 -53.56 25.45 11.95
CA THR A 38 -52.71 25.28 13.13
C THR A 38 -51.26 25.17 12.73
N LEU A 39 -50.36 25.50 13.66
CA LEU A 39 -48.92 25.28 13.50
C LEU A 39 -48.59 23.87 13.07
N TRP A 40 -49.40 22.91 13.53
CA TRP A 40 -49.20 21.48 13.24
C TRP A 40 -49.52 21.18 11.77
N ASP A 41 -50.54 21.77 11.17
CA ASP A 41 -50.89 21.57 9.78
C ASP A 41 -49.81 22.12 8.84
N ILE A 42 -49.13 23.22 9.22
CA ILE A 42 -48.02 23.79 8.46
C ILE A 42 -46.77 22.95 8.63
N ALA A 43 -46.51 22.49 9.85
CA ALA A 43 -45.36 21.64 10.13
C ALA A 43 -45.44 20.32 9.39
N GLU A 44 -46.61 19.67 9.33
CA GLU A 44 -46.83 18.43 8.57
C GLU A 44 -46.64 18.64 7.06
N LEU A 45 -47.12 19.74 6.51
CA LEU A 45 -46.96 20.07 5.09
C LEU A 45 -45.51 20.26 4.65
N VAL A 46 -44.63 20.71 5.55
CA VAL A 46 -43.21 21.01 5.27
C VAL A 46 -42.28 19.91 5.76
N LEU A 47 -42.51 19.40 6.97
CA LEU A 47 -41.59 18.42 7.60
C LEU A 47 -41.66 17.05 6.92
N VAL A 48 -42.84 16.61 6.47
CA VAL A 48 -42.99 15.31 5.82
C VAL A 48 -42.25 15.27 4.47
N PRO A 49 -42.41 16.22 3.54
CA PRO A 49 -41.63 16.24 2.31
C PRO A 49 -40.12 16.42 2.53
N LEU A 50 -39.73 17.26 3.51
CA LEU A 50 -38.32 17.47 3.85
C LEU A 50 -37.67 16.20 4.44
N SER A 51 -38.38 15.47 5.30
CA SER A 51 -37.88 14.21 5.87
C SER A 51 -37.74 13.13 4.80
N LEU A 52 -38.74 13.01 3.89
CA LEU A 52 -38.69 12.09 2.75
C LEU A 52 -37.54 12.44 1.78
N ALA A 53 -37.35 13.72 1.48
CA ALA A 53 -36.24 14.19 0.64
C ALA A 53 -34.87 13.92 1.31
N GLY A 54 -34.78 14.13 2.63
CA GLY A 54 -33.59 13.81 3.42
C GLY A 54 -33.25 12.33 3.39
N ILE A 55 -34.24 11.46 3.61
CA ILE A 55 -34.08 10.01 3.56
C ILE A 55 -33.68 9.58 2.14
N ALA A 56 -34.36 10.07 1.09
CA ALA A 56 -34.03 9.77 -0.28
C ALA A 56 -32.61 10.23 -0.65
N TYR A 57 -32.18 11.39 -0.17
CA TYR A 57 -30.82 11.89 -0.35
C TYR A 57 -29.78 10.98 0.33
N LEU A 58 -30.03 10.57 1.59
CA LEU A 58 -29.13 9.67 2.33
C LEU A 58 -29.02 8.30 1.66
N LEU A 59 -30.14 7.72 1.25
CA LEU A 59 -30.18 6.45 0.51
C LEU A 59 -29.41 6.56 -0.81
N SER A 60 -29.66 7.62 -1.59
CA SER A 60 -28.96 7.82 -2.87
C SER A 60 -27.45 8.11 -2.68
N ALA A 61 -27.08 8.73 -1.57
CA ALA A 61 -25.66 8.93 -1.23
C ALA A 61 -24.96 7.63 -0.83
N ALA A 62 -25.65 6.74 -0.12
CA ALA A 62 -25.16 5.41 0.22
C ALA A 62 -24.98 4.55 -1.04
N GLN A 63 -25.99 4.48 -1.90
CA GLN A 63 -25.92 3.77 -3.18
C GLN A 63 -24.77 4.24 -4.05
N ARG A 64 -24.58 5.57 -4.20
CA ARG A 64 -23.45 6.12 -4.98
C ARG A 64 -22.08 5.75 -4.42
N ARG A 65 -21.94 5.49 -3.11
CA ARG A 65 -20.67 5.01 -2.53
C ARG A 65 -20.43 3.55 -2.89
N GLU A 66 -21.46 2.75 -2.82
CA GLU A 66 -21.42 1.32 -3.15
C GLU A 66 -21.13 1.12 -4.65
N ASP A 67 -21.82 1.84 -5.53
CA ASP A 67 -21.60 1.81 -6.98
C ASP A 67 -20.15 2.20 -7.35
N ARG A 68 -19.58 3.20 -6.66
CA ARG A 68 -18.18 3.60 -6.88
C ARG A 68 -17.19 2.55 -6.41
N ALA A 69 -17.47 1.85 -5.30
CA ALA A 69 -16.63 0.77 -4.81
C ALA A 69 -16.62 -0.40 -5.80
N ILE A 70 -17.81 -0.80 -6.27
CA ILE A 70 -17.98 -1.86 -7.29
C ILE A 70 -17.27 -1.48 -8.60
N ALA A 71 -17.43 -0.25 -9.05
CA ALA A 71 -16.80 0.25 -10.28
C ALA A 71 -15.26 0.18 -10.19
N ARG A 72 -14.67 0.58 -9.06
CA ARG A 72 -13.22 0.50 -8.83
C ARG A 72 -12.72 -0.94 -8.83
N THR A 73 -13.44 -1.84 -8.14
CA THR A 73 -13.07 -3.26 -8.11
C THR A 73 -13.11 -3.87 -9.51
N ARG A 74 -14.11 -3.50 -10.31
CA ARG A 74 -14.23 -3.96 -11.70
C ARG A 74 -13.10 -3.41 -12.57
N GLU A 75 -12.76 -2.14 -12.46
CA GLU A 75 -11.63 -1.51 -13.18
C GLU A 75 -10.30 -2.21 -12.85
N GLN A 76 -10.05 -2.50 -11.57
CA GLN A 76 -8.87 -3.25 -11.14
C GLN A 76 -8.84 -4.65 -11.75
N TYR A 77 -9.98 -5.35 -11.71
CA TYR A 77 -10.08 -6.68 -12.31
C TYR A 77 -9.83 -6.66 -13.82
N ASP A 78 -10.43 -5.73 -14.55
CA ASP A 78 -10.26 -5.58 -16.00
C ASP A 78 -8.80 -5.25 -16.34
N THR A 79 -8.14 -4.44 -15.53
CA THR A 79 -6.70 -4.10 -15.66
C THR A 79 -5.83 -5.35 -15.50
N VAL A 80 -6.07 -6.16 -14.47
CA VAL A 80 -5.34 -7.42 -14.25
C VAL A 80 -5.58 -8.39 -15.40
N GLN A 81 -6.81 -8.58 -15.84
CA GLN A 81 -7.14 -9.49 -16.96
C GLN A 81 -6.46 -9.04 -18.26
N SER A 82 -6.48 -7.76 -18.56
CA SER A 82 -5.79 -7.20 -19.72
C SER A 82 -4.28 -7.46 -19.67
N TYR A 83 -3.66 -7.26 -18.51
CA TYR A 83 -2.25 -7.55 -18.29
C TYR A 83 -1.94 -9.03 -18.51
N LEU A 84 -2.70 -9.93 -17.90
CA LEU A 84 -2.50 -11.38 -18.03
C LEU A 84 -2.62 -11.84 -19.48
N SER A 85 -3.60 -11.31 -20.24
CA SER A 85 -3.76 -11.58 -21.66
C SER A 85 -2.51 -11.17 -22.45
N VAL A 86 -2.03 -9.93 -22.25
CA VAL A 86 -0.86 -9.40 -22.96
C VAL A 86 0.41 -10.23 -22.67
N ILE A 87 0.65 -10.56 -21.40
CA ILE A 87 1.83 -11.36 -21.04
C ILE A 87 1.71 -12.78 -21.61
N THR A 88 0.52 -13.39 -21.58
CA THR A 88 0.29 -14.71 -22.16
C THR A 88 0.54 -14.69 -23.68
N ASP A 89 0.12 -13.65 -24.37
CA ASP A 89 0.35 -13.50 -25.81
C ASP A 89 1.84 -13.29 -26.13
N LEU A 90 2.56 -12.52 -25.29
CA LEU A 90 4.01 -12.38 -25.39
C LEU A 90 4.73 -13.71 -25.21
N LEU A 91 4.31 -14.54 -24.24
CA LEU A 91 4.86 -15.87 -24.00
C LEU A 91 4.60 -16.84 -25.17
N ARG A 92 3.52 -16.66 -25.90
CA ARG A 92 3.19 -17.46 -27.10
C ARG A 92 3.93 -16.99 -28.34
N SER A 93 4.27 -15.70 -28.44
CA SER A 93 4.87 -15.12 -29.64
C SER A 93 6.36 -15.48 -29.85
N GLY A 94 7.02 -15.98 -28.82
CA GLY A 94 8.41 -16.45 -28.91
C GLY A 94 9.06 -16.68 -27.55
N PRO A 95 10.26 -17.24 -27.56
CA PRO A 95 11.01 -17.42 -26.32
C PRO A 95 11.35 -16.04 -25.73
N LEU A 96 11.11 -15.85 -24.44
CA LEU A 96 11.49 -14.62 -23.71
C LEU A 96 13.02 -14.46 -23.55
N GLU A 97 13.80 -15.22 -24.34
CA GLU A 97 15.23 -15.01 -24.54
C GLU A 97 15.51 -13.75 -25.37
N ASP A 98 14.54 -13.30 -26.18
CA ASP A 98 14.62 -12.02 -26.89
C ASP A 98 14.56 -10.86 -25.87
N GLU A 99 15.64 -10.09 -25.81
CA GLU A 99 15.78 -8.94 -24.92
C GLU A 99 14.67 -7.89 -25.13
N ARG A 100 14.18 -7.75 -26.36
CA ARG A 100 13.08 -6.82 -26.69
C ARG A 100 11.77 -7.27 -26.04
N LEU A 101 11.44 -8.58 -26.13
CA LEU A 101 10.24 -9.13 -25.51
C LEU A 101 10.32 -9.02 -23.98
N ARG A 102 11.48 -9.29 -23.39
CA ARG A 102 11.72 -9.09 -21.94
C ARG A 102 11.53 -7.64 -21.53
N SER A 103 12.09 -6.70 -22.27
CA SER A 103 11.94 -5.28 -21.98
C SER A 103 10.50 -4.82 -22.03
N ILE A 104 9.73 -5.28 -23.03
CA ILE A 104 8.29 -4.98 -23.14
C ILE A 104 7.53 -5.60 -21.96
N ALA A 105 7.76 -6.89 -21.66
CA ALA A 105 7.13 -7.57 -20.55
C ALA A 105 7.41 -6.87 -19.22
N ARG A 106 8.69 -6.52 -18.97
CA ARG A 106 9.10 -5.77 -17.78
C ARG A 106 8.41 -4.40 -17.69
N SER A 107 8.46 -3.62 -18.75
CA SER A 107 7.82 -2.28 -18.76
C SER A 107 6.33 -2.35 -18.49
N ARG A 108 5.63 -3.34 -19.08
CA ARG A 108 4.20 -3.57 -18.82
C ARG A 108 3.94 -3.98 -17.38
N THR A 109 4.77 -4.87 -16.82
CA THR A 109 4.67 -5.31 -15.43
C THR A 109 4.83 -4.14 -14.46
N LEU A 110 5.88 -3.33 -14.63
CA LEU A 110 6.12 -2.19 -13.75
C LEU A 110 4.99 -1.15 -13.83
N THR A 111 4.48 -0.90 -15.04
CA THR A 111 3.38 0.04 -15.25
C THR A 111 2.11 -0.44 -14.53
N VAL A 112 1.75 -1.71 -14.71
CA VAL A 112 0.53 -2.24 -14.11
C VAL A 112 0.62 -2.31 -12.58
N LEU A 113 1.77 -2.73 -12.03
CA LEU A 113 1.99 -2.76 -10.58
C LEU A 113 1.82 -1.37 -9.94
N GLY A 114 2.20 -0.29 -10.66
CA GLY A 114 2.00 1.08 -10.19
C GLY A 114 0.54 1.55 -10.13
N THR A 115 -0.38 0.86 -10.82
CA THR A 115 -1.81 1.24 -10.90
C THR A 115 -2.73 0.36 -10.08
N LEU A 116 -2.26 -0.84 -9.69
CA LEU A 116 -3.06 -1.82 -8.97
C LEU A 116 -3.10 -1.57 -7.46
N ASP A 117 -4.22 -1.96 -6.86
CA ASP A 117 -4.35 -2.08 -5.41
C ASP A 117 -3.61 -3.34 -4.87
N ALA A 118 -3.60 -3.53 -3.55
CA ALA A 118 -2.93 -4.64 -2.89
C ALA A 118 -3.33 -6.02 -3.46
N ASN A 119 -4.63 -6.23 -3.70
CA ASN A 119 -5.15 -7.49 -4.23
C ASN A 119 -4.75 -7.71 -5.70
N GLY A 120 -4.80 -6.66 -6.51
CA GLY A 120 -4.36 -6.69 -7.90
C GLY A 120 -2.86 -6.97 -8.00
N LYS A 121 -2.03 -6.30 -7.20
CA LYS A 121 -0.60 -6.56 -7.08
C LYS A 121 -0.32 -8.02 -6.70
N ARG A 122 -1.01 -8.54 -5.67
CA ARG A 122 -0.91 -9.96 -5.27
C ARG A 122 -1.23 -10.91 -6.42
N THR A 123 -2.30 -10.65 -7.17
CA THR A 123 -2.72 -11.51 -8.29
C THR A 123 -1.66 -11.54 -9.39
N VAL A 124 -1.12 -10.39 -9.77
CA VAL A 124 -0.05 -10.27 -10.76
C VAL A 124 1.23 -10.97 -10.27
N MET A 125 1.64 -10.72 -9.03
CA MET A 125 2.86 -11.33 -8.47
C MET A 125 2.76 -12.85 -8.39
N ARG A 126 1.60 -13.37 -8.00
CA ARG A 126 1.35 -14.82 -7.98
C ARG A 126 1.40 -15.43 -9.37
N PHE A 127 0.80 -14.76 -10.36
CA PHE A 127 0.91 -15.21 -11.75
C PHE A 127 2.37 -15.24 -12.23
N LEU A 128 3.14 -14.19 -11.99
CA LEU A 128 4.55 -14.13 -12.37
C LEU A 128 5.39 -15.23 -11.70
N GLN A 129 5.08 -15.54 -10.45
CA GLN A 129 5.70 -16.65 -9.71
C GLN A 129 5.33 -18.00 -10.29
N GLU A 130 4.04 -18.30 -10.48
CA GLU A 130 3.54 -19.56 -11.02
C GLU A 130 4.08 -19.81 -12.44
N ALA A 131 4.19 -18.76 -13.25
CA ALA A 131 4.79 -18.79 -14.58
C ALA A 131 6.34 -18.85 -14.55
N LYS A 132 6.98 -18.81 -13.37
CA LYS A 132 8.44 -18.82 -13.17
C LYS A 132 9.16 -17.66 -13.87
N LEU A 133 8.49 -16.52 -14.02
CA LEU A 133 9.02 -15.34 -14.73
C LEU A 133 9.93 -14.48 -13.88
N ILE A 134 9.82 -14.57 -12.54
CA ILE A 134 10.56 -13.76 -11.56
C ILE A 134 11.49 -14.58 -10.66
N ALA A 135 11.56 -15.90 -10.86
CA ALA A 135 12.33 -16.81 -9.99
C ALA A 135 13.75 -17.07 -10.50
N ALA A 136 14.65 -17.40 -9.55
CA ALA A 136 16.00 -17.88 -9.85
C ALA A 136 16.00 -19.15 -10.74
N PRO A 137 17.09 -19.44 -11.48
CA PRO A 137 18.39 -18.75 -11.44
C PRO A 137 18.49 -17.57 -12.38
N SER A 138 17.56 -17.36 -13.28
CA SER A 138 17.57 -16.27 -14.26
C SER A 138 16.16 -15.72 -14.45
N PRO A 139 15.75 -14.74 -13.66
CA PRO A 139 14.42 -14.14 -13.82
C PRO A 139 14.26 -13.55 -15.22
N THR A 140 13.18 -13.92 -15.87
CA THR A 140 12.85 -13.41 -17.21
C THR A 140 12.35 -11.97 -17.12
N ILE A 141 11.64 -11.66 -16.03
CA ILE A 141 11.15 -10.30 -15.72
C ILE A 141 11.80 -9.89 -14.41
N ASP A 142 12.68 -8.89 -14.45
CA ASP A 142 13.17 -8.26 -13.25
C ASP A 142 12.17 -7.22 -12.74
N LEU A 143 12.03 -7.15 -11.44
CA LEU A 143 11.10 -6.25 -10.76
C LEU A 143 11.80 -4.98 -10.24
N ASN A 144 13.05 -4.74 -10.60
CA ASN A 144 13.81 -3.60 -10.12
C ASN A 144 13.04 -2.29 -10.34
N GLY A 145 12.86 -1.53 -9.25
CA GLY A 145 12.11 -0.27 -9.25
C GLY A 145 10.59 -0.41 -9.29
N ALA A 146 10.04 -1.61 -9.05
CA ALA A 146 8.59 -1.81 -9.00
C ALA A 146 7.92 -1.07 -7.84
N ASP A 147 6.73 -0.52 -8.08
CA ASP A 147 5.84 -0.02 -7.03
C ASP A 147 5.02 -1.16 -6.45
N LEU A 148 5.47 -1.65 -5.30
CA LEU A 148 4.82 -2.71 -4.54
C LEU A 148 4.26 -2.21 -3.20
N ARG A 149 4.04 -0.90 -3.06
CA ARG A 149 3.50 -0.29 -1.84
C ARG A 149 2.18 -0.94 -1.43
N GLY A 150 2.09 -1.30 -0.15
CA GLY A 150 0.91 -1.94 0.44
C GLY A 150 0.52 -3.26 -0.21
N ALA A 151 1.39 -3.88 -1.01
CA ALA A 151 1.11 -5.16 -1.64
C ALA A 151 1.00 -6.27 -0.59
N ASP A 152 0.00 -7.14 -0.75
CA ASP A 152 -0.06 -8.39 0.00
C ASP A 152 0.77 -9.44 -0.75
N LEU A 153 1.99 -9.65 -0.28
CA LEU A 153 2.96 -10.62 -0.77
C LEU A 153 3.18 -11.76 0.24
N SER A 154 2.27 -11.91 1.20
CA SER A 154 2.38 -12.90 2.25
C SER A 154 2.46 -14.32 1.69
N GLY A 155 3.47 -15.07 2.13
CA GLY A 155 3.73 -16.43 1.68
C GLY A 155 4.09 -16.59 0.20
N THR A 156 4.37 -15.51 -0.53
CA THR A 156 4.77 -15.59 -1.94
C THR A 156 6.20 -16.10 -2.09
N GLY A 157 6.47 -16.86 -3.17
CA GLY A 157 7.81 -17.29 -3.55
C GLY A 157 8.52 -16.23 -4.37
N LEU A 158 9.47 -15.58 -3.78
CA LEU A 158 10.32 -14.55 -4.38
C LEU A 158 11.81 -14.95 -4.31
N ASP A 159 12.08 -16.27 -4.22
CA ASP A 159 13.44 -16.78 -4.16
C ASP A 159 14.24 -16.37 -5.39
N GLY A 160 15.38 -15.72 -5.17
CA GLY A 160 16.25 -15.20 -6.21
C GLY A 160 15.67 -14.05 -7.02
N ALA A 161 14.55 -13.47 -6.62
CA ALA A 161 13.94 -12.35 -7.33
C ALA A 161 14.83 -11.09 -7.28
N GLU A 162 14.90 -10.38 -8.43
CA GLU A 162 15.55 -9.07 -8.53
C GLU A 162 14.54 -8.00 -8.12
N LEU A 163 14.72 -7.45 -6.91
CA LEU A 163 13.83 -6.49 -6.27
C LEU A 163 14.52 -5.16 -5.95
N SER A 164 15.68 -4.92 -6.53
CA SER A 164 16.48 -3.73 -6.20
C SER A 164 15.74 -2.44 -6.52
N GLY A 165 15.74 -1.51 -5.57
CA GLY A 165 15.08 -0.21 -5.72
C GLY A 165 13.55 -0.25 -5.74
N CYS A 166 12.92 -1.39 -5.39
CA CYS A 166 11.45 -1.46 -5.26
C CYS A 166 10.95 -0.58 -4.11
N ASP A 167 9.74 -0.08 -4.25
CA ASP A 167 9.01 0.52 -3.14
C ASP A 167 8.06 -0.52 -2.54
N LEU A 168 8.44 -1.05 -1.37
CA LEU A 168 7.71 -2.04 -0.57
C LEU A 168 7.13 -1.41 0.71
N THR A 169 6.96 -0.08 0.73
CA THR A 169 6.37 0.62 1.88
C THR A 169 5.03 0.00 2.26
N ASP A 170 4.86 -0.30 3.55
CA ASP A 170 3.66 -0.92 4.12
C ASP A 170 3.25 -2.26 3.46
N ALA A 171 4.15 -2.94 2.76
CA ALA A 171 3.87 -4.25 2.16
C ALA A 171 3.85 -5.37 3.21
N ASP A 172 2.95 -6.34 3.03
CA ASP A 172 2.93 -7.59 3.80
C ASP A 172 3.78 -8.64 3.08
N LEU A 173 4.98 -8.88 3.59
CA LEU A 173 5.92 -9.92 3.16
C LEU A 173 6.00 -11.07 4.19
N SER A 174 5.04 -11.15 5.10
CA SER A 174 5.04 -12.16 6.14
C SER A 174 5.06 -13.57 5.54
N ARG A 175 5.94 -14.43 6.05
CA ARG A 175 6.16 -15.79 5.54
C ARG A 175 6.58 -15.87 4.07
N ALA A 176 6.93 -14.78 3.41
CA ALA A 176 7.42 -14.80 2.04
C ALA A 176 8.74 -15.58 1.94
N TYR A 177 8.96 -16.20 0.79
CA TYR A 177 10.21 -16.89 0.47
C TYR A 177 11.09 -15.94 -0.33
N LEU A 178 12.08 -15.36 0.30
CA LEU A 178 13.03 -14.38 -0.26
C LEU A 178 14.46 -14.95 -0.28
N GLY A 179 14.59 -16.27 -0.28
CA GLY A 179 15.89 -16.93 -0.31
C GLY A 179 16.72 -16.48 -1.52
N SER A 180 17.94 -16.02 -1.30
CA SER A 180 18.82 -15.47 -2.35
C SER A 180 18.23 -14.30 -3.14
N ALA A 181 17.12 -13.71 -2.72
CA ALA A 181 16.56 -12.51 -3.34
C ALA A 181 17.51 -11.30 -3.12
N ARG A 182 17.37 -10.30 -3.99
CA ARG A 182 18.20 -9.09 -3.95
C ARG A 182 17.37 -7.83 -3.76
N PRO A 183 16.75 -7.63 -2.59
CA PRO A 183 16.03 -6.40 -2.25
C PRO A 183 17.00 -5.29 -1.82
N ARG A 184 18.02 -4.98 -2.64
CA ARG A 184 18.97 -3.91 -2.37
C ARG A 184 18.36 -2.56 -2.70
N PHE A 185 18.62 -1.54 -1.88
CA PHE A 185 18.09 -0.19 -2.07
C PHE A 185 16.56 -0.12 -2.09
N THR A 186 15.87 -1.13 -1.54
CA THR A 186 14.42 -1.14 -1.43
C THR A 186 13.93 -0.23 -0.32
N ASN A 187 12.76 0.33 -0.50
CA ASN A 187 12.05 0.97 0.59
C ASN A 187 11.16 -0.08 1.29
N LEU A 188 11.54 -0.45 2.52
CA LEU A 188 10.84 -1.43 3.37
C LEU A 188 10.18 -0.75 4.58
N GLN A 189 10.01 0.57 4.57
CA GLN A 189 9.39 1.28 5.67
C GLN A 189 7.97 0.78 5.92
N GLY A 190 7.65 0.41 7.16
CA GLY A 190 6.36 -0.17 7.53
C GLY A 190 6.13 -1.59 7.04
N ALA A 191 7.06 -2.22 6.33
CA ALA A 191 6.88 -3.58 5.79
C ALA A 191 6.90 -4.64 6.89
N ASP A 192 6.03 -5.65 6.74
CA ASP A 192 6.00 -6.83 7.61
C ASP A 192 6.74 -8.00 6.95
N LEU A 193 7.95 -8.30 7.42
CA LEU A 193 8.74 -9.49 7.03
C LEU A 193 8.69 -10.58 8.11
N SER A 194 7.68 -10.59 8.96
CA SER A 194 7.56 -11.59 10.02
C SER A 194 7.54 -13.00 9.46
N ARG A 195 8.43 -13.87 9.97
CA ARG A 195 8.59 -15.26 9.54
C ARG A 195 9.02 -15.42 8.07
N ALA A 196 9.44 -14.36 7.40
CA ALA A 196 9.97 -14.46 6.04
C ALA A 196 11.25 -15.30 6.02
N ASN A 197 11.46 -16.03 4.93
CA ASN A 197 12.72 -16.73 4.68
C ASN A 197 13.63 -15.83 3.85
N LEU A 198 14.66 -15.28 4.48
CA LEU A 198 15.68 -14.39 3.89
C LEU A 198 17.05 -15.08 3.79
N VAL A 199 17.07 -16.40 3.77
CA VAL A 199 18.33 -17.16 3.70
C VAL A 199 19.12 -16.77 2.44
N HIS A 200 20.38 -16.34 2.62
CA HIS A 200 21.25 -15.81 1.56
C HIS A 200 20.74 -14.55 0.87
N ALA A 201 19.71 -13.86 1.38
CA ALA A 201 19.20 -12.65 0.77
C ALA A 201 20.18 -11.47 0.91
N GLU A 202 20.20 -10.58 -0.09
CA GLU A 202 20.99 -9.35 -0.07
C GLU A 202 20.09 -8.15 0.23
N VAL A 203 19.86 -7.84 1.49
CA VAL A 203 18.97 -6.76 1.97
C VAL A 203 19.72 -5.42 2.12
N GLY A 204 20.97 -5.36 1.70
CA GLY A 204 21.84 -4.21 1.92
C GLY A 204 21.24 -2.90 1.38
N ALA A 205 21.44 -1.81 2.11
CA ALA A 205 20.99 -0.47 1.80
C ALA A 205 19.45 -0.30 1.65
N ALA A 206 18.66 -1.20 2.24
CA ALA A 206 17.22 -1.02 2.30
C ALA A 206 16.85 0.08 3.30
N LEU A 207 15.82 0.86 2.99
CA LEU A 207 15.26 1.84 3.92
C LEU A 207 14.29 1.13 4.87
N LEU A 208 14.53 1.27 6.16
CA LEU A 208 13.72 0.70 7.24
C LEU A 208 13.17 1.81 8.12
N ASP A 209 12.21 1.50 8.96
CA ASP A 209 11.72 2.37 10.03
C ASP A 209 11.31 1.54 11.26
N GLU A 210 10.81 2.21 12.29
CA GLU A 210 10.34 1.60 13.55
C GLU A 210 9.13 0.65 13.40
N LYS A 211 8.42 0.73 12.26
CA LYS A 211 7.28 -0.14 11.95
C LYS A 211 7.69 -1.39 11.18
N THR A 212 8.88 -1.36 10.57
CA THR A 212 9.42 -2.52 9.86
C THR A 212 9.66 -3.66 10.83
N THR A 213 9.17 -4.87 10.51
CA THR A 213 9.35 -6.03 11.39
C THR A 213 9.95 -7.22 10.68
N PHE A 214 10.92 -7.86 11.34
CA PHE A 214 11.57 -9.13 10.95
C PHE A 214 11.30 -10.23 11.98
N ASP A 215 10.21 -10.14 12.73
CA ASP A 215 9.93 -11.06 13.82
C ASP A 215 9.91 -12.52 13.34
N LYS A 216 10.77 -13.35 13.93
CA LYS A 216 10.94 -14.76 13.58
C LYS A 216 11.38 -15.02 12.13
N ALA A 217 11.88 -14.01 11.42
CA ALA A 217 12.46 -14.18 10.10
C ALA A 217 13.73 -15.03 10.14
N LEU A 218 14.02 -15.73 9.04
CA LEU A 218 15.25 -16.53 8.88
C LEU A 218 16.26 -15.72 8.06
N LEU A 219 17.33 -15.29 8.69
CA LEU A 219 18.39 -14.44 8.13
C LEU A 219 19.71 -15.19 7.94
N ILE A 220 19.68 -16.52 7.89
CA ILE A 220 20.86 -17.35 7.76
C ILE A 220 21.68 -16.94 6.53
N SER A 221 22.92 -16.52 6.74
CA SER A 221 23.81 -16.04 5.68
C SER A 221 23.29 -14.87 4.87
N ALA A 222 22.30 -14.15 5.37
CA ALA A 222 21.81 -12.91 4.73
C ALA A 222 22.83 -11.78 4.85
N SER A 223 22.79 -10.84 3.92
CA SER A 223 23.64 -9.64 3.96
C SER A 223 22.80 -8.39 4.17
N LEU A 224 22.97 -7.75 5.33
CA LEU A 224 22.43 -6.46 5.68
C LEU A 224 23.53 -5.39 5.78
N SER A 225 24.79 -5.77 5.54
CA SER A 225 25.96 -4.93 5.86
C SER A 225 26.28 -3.84 4.84
N GLU A 226 25.74 -3.89 3.64
CA GLU A 226 25.98 -2.87 2.63
C GLU A 226 24.84 -1.86 2.63
N ALA A 227 24.78 -1.12 3.72
CA ALA A 227 23.84 -0.04 3.87
C ALA A 227 24.37 1.25 3.30
N TYR A 228 24.26 1.39 2.02
CA TYR A 228 24.46 2.72 1.47
C TYR A 228 23.49 2.97 0.32
N PRO A 229 22.57 3.93 0.45
CA PRO A 229 21.66 4.34 -0.62
C PRO A 229 22.38 5.02 -1.79
N TYR A 230 23.70 5.22 -1.68
CA TYR A 230 24.45 5.90 -2.73
C TYR A 230 25.53 4.99 -3.30
N ALA A 231 25.48 4.73 -4.59
CA ALA A 231 26.59 4.09 -5.31
C ALA A 231 27.90 4.85 -5.00
N ARG A 232 29.03 4.13 -4.89
CA ARG A 232 30.35 4.74 -4.61
C ARG A 232 30.67 5.99 -5.47
N SER A 233 30.08 6.09 -6.66
CA SER A 233 30.21 7.22 -7.57
C SER A 233 29.41 8.46 -7.12
N GLU A 234 28.34 8.31 -6.35
CA GLU A 234 27.55 9.42 -5.80
C GLU A 234 28.09 9.89 -4.46
N LEU A 235 28.74 9.01 -3.70
CA LEU A 235 29.43 9.34 -2.44
C LEU A 235 30.44 10.47 -2.60
N ALA A 236 31.12 10.55 -3.75
CA ALA A 236 32.03 11.63 -4.07
C ALA A 236 31.33 12.98 -4.23
N ARG A 237 30.00 13.01 -4.49
CA ARG A 237 29.21 14.23 -4.65
C ARG A 237 28.55 14.71 -3.35
N VAL A 238 28.27 13.81 -2.41
CA VAL A 238 27.47 14.11 -1.20
C VAL A 238 28.30 14.63 -0.03
N GLY A 239 29.63 14.53 -0.09
CA GLY A 239 30.52 14.98 0.97
C GLY A 239 30.50 14.09 2.23
N LYS A 240 31.66 14.03 2.92
CA LYS A 240 31.89 13.11 4.06
C LYS A 240 30.89 13.27 5.21
N ALA A 241 30.52 14.49 5.55
CA ALA A 241 29.59 14.77 6.67
C ALA A 241 28.16 14.28 6.42
N ASN A 242 27.67 14.35 5.17
CA ASN A 242 26.36 13.83 4.82
C ASN A 242 26.36 12.30 4.77
N HIS A 243 27.51 11.71 4.49
CA HIS A 243 27.72 10.28 4.53
C HIS A 243 27.61 9.70 5.95
N GLU A 244 28.34 10.28 6.89
CA GLU A 244 28.32 9.86 8.29
C GLU A 244 26.91 10.00 8.90
N ARG A 245 26.17 11.05 8.51
CA ARG A 245 24.79 11.27 8.94
C ARG A 245 23.84 10.21 8.37
N ALA A 246 23.92 9.91 7.08
CA ALA A 246 23.08 8.91 6.44
C ALA A 246 23.34 7.50 7.00
N GLU A 247 24.59 7.20 7.37
CA GLU A 247 24.96 5.95 8.06
C GLU A 247 24.35 5.87 9.45
N ALA A 248 24.42 6.96 10.20
CA ALA A 248 23.81 7.04 11.53
C ALA A 248 22.28 6.94 11.48
N ASP A 249 21.64 7.63 10.55
CA ASP A 249 20.19 7.59 10.36
C ASP A 249 19.73 6.17 9.97
N TRP A 250 20.49 5.49 9.12
CA TRP A 250 20.19 4.11 8.72
C TRP A 250 20.42 3.10 9.87
N LEU A 251 21.50 3.24 10.64
CA LEU A 251 21.75 2.41 11.82
C LEU A 251 20.63 2.61 12.86
N ALA A 252 20.16 3.83 13.05
CA ALA A 252 19.04 4.13 13.93
C ALA A 252 17.74 3.46 13.42
N ALA A 253 17.49 3.44 12.12
CA ALA A 253 16.35 2.77 11.52
C ALA A 253 16.41 1.25 11.71
N ILE A 254 17.56 0.62 11.52
CA ILE A 254 17.76 -0.81 11.80
C ILE A 254 17.57 -1.12 13.29
N GLN A 255 18.07 -0.28 14.18
CA GLN A 255 17.85 -0.44 15.61
C GLN A 255 16.39 -0.26 16.03
N GLY A 256 15.64 0.57 15.29
CA GLY A 256 14.21 0.80 15.52
C GLY A 256 13.30 -0.32 15.00
N ALA A 257 13.74 -1.08 14.01
CA ALA A 257 12.97 -2.21 13.47
C ALA A 257 12.86 -3.36 14.49
N SER A 258 11.78 -4.16 14.39
CA SER A 258 11.59 -5.31 15.26
C SER A 258 12.30 -6.56 14.74
N TRP A 259 13.09 -7.21 15.60
CA TRP A 259 13.89 -8.41 15.31
C TRP A 259 13.54 -9.58 16.22
N THR A 260 12.41 -9.51 16.94
CA THR A 260 12.05 -10.48 17.98
C THR A 260 11.99 -11.91 17.44
N GLY A 261 12.90 -12.76 17.93
CA GLY A 261 12.99 -14.16 17.54
C GLY A 261 13.45 -14.39 16.10
N ALA A 262 13.99 -13.38 15.41
CA ALA A 262 14.67 -13.56 14.13
C ALA A 262 15.90 -14.47 14.31
N ALA A 263 16.15 -15.37 13.36
CA ALA A 263 17.24 -16.33 13.44
C ALA A 263 18.36 -15.98 12.45
N TYR A 264 19.60 -15.95 12.93
CA TYR A 264 20.78 -15.67 12.11
C TYR A 264 21.91 -16.67 12.41
N ASN A 265 23.01 -16.61 11.67
CA ASN A 265 24.23 -17.40 11.95
C ASN A 265 25.50 -16.54 11.78
N TYR A 266 26.65 -17.14 12.02
CA TYR A 266 27.96 -16.46 11.90
C TYR A 266 28.25 -15.90 10.50
N SER A 267 27.60 -16.42 9.46
CA SER A 267 27.75 -15.93 8.09
C SER A 267 26.80 -14.76 7.77
N THR A 268 25.86 -14.44 8.68
CA THR A 268 24.96 -13.28 8.52
C THR A 268 25.78 -12.00 8.70
N LYS A 269 25.73 -11.13 7.70
CA LYS A 269 26.46 -9.87 7.73
C LYS A 269 25.58 -8.75 8.25
N TRP A 270 25.91 -8.23 9.39
CA TRP A 270 25.25 -7.12 10.02
C TRP A 270 25.99 -5.79 9.78
N PRO A 271 25.29 -4.64 9.84
CA PRO A 271 25.94 -3.35 9.84
C PRO A 271 26.89 -3.17 11.03
N ALA A 272 27.94 -2.37 10.84
CA ALA A 272 28.81 -2.00 11.93
C ALA A 272 28.03 -1.28 13.05
N GLY A 273 28.20 -1.72 14.29
CA GLY A 273 27.54 -1.13 15.45
C GLY A 273 26.13 -1.65 15.75
N PHE A 274 25.60 -2.59 14.97
CA PHE A 274 24.34 -3.26 15.29
C PHE A 274 24.59 -4.54 16.11
N ASP A 275 23.86 -4.69 17.22
CA ASP A 275 23.86 -5.89 18.04
C ASP A 275 22.55 -6.66 17.86
N PRO A 276 22.54 -7.75 17.07
CA PRO A 276 21.34 -8.50 16.79
C PRO A 276 20.76 -9.20 18.04
N GLN A 277 21.61 -9.60 18.99
CA GLN A 277 21.14 -10.26 20.23
C GLN A 277 20.44 -9.25 21.14
N ALA A 278 21.00 -8.06 21.29
CA ALA A 278 20.35 -6.98 22.03
C ALA A 278 19.02 -6.55 21.40
N ALA A 279 18.88 -6.71 20.08
CA ALA A 279 17.65 -6.46 19.35
C ALA A 279 16.63 -7.63 19.41
N GLY A 280 16.95 -8.73 20.07
CA GLY A 280 16.06 -9.89 20.26
C GLY A 280 16.18 -10.99 19.21
N ALA A 281 17.17 -10.93 18.33
CA ALA A 281 17.46 -12.00 17.38
C ALA A 281 18.25 -13.15 18.04
N HIS A 282 18.13 -14.35 17.49
CA HIS A 282 18.77 -15.56 18.01
C HIS A 282 19.86 -16.10 17.07
N ASP A 283 21.02 -16.36 17.62
CA ASP A 283 22.10 -17.05 16.91
C ASP A 283 21.75 -18.54 16.74
N ARG A 284 21.87 -19.04 15.51
CA ARG A 284 21.71 -20.45 15.13
C ARG A 284 22.99 -20.98 14.46
N SER A 285 24.13 -20.58 14.96
CA SER A 285 25.43 -21.02 14.41
C SER A 285 25.80 -22.45 14.82
N ASP A 286 24.99 -23.12 15.67
CA ASP A 286 25.19 -24.49 16.14
C ASP A 286 24.52 -25.53 15.21
#